data_7b19ce3a25c922db8361720c1e03c540
#
_entry.id   7b19ce3a25c922db8361720c1e03c540
#
_cell.length_a   1.000
_cell.length_b   1.000
_cell.length_c   1.000
_cell.angle_alpha   90.00
_cell.angle_beta   90.00
_cell.angle_gamma   90.00
#
_symmetry.space_group_name_H-M   'P 1'
#
loop_
_entity.id
_entity.type
_entity.pdbx_description
1 polymer ?
#
loop_
_entity_poly.entity_id
_entity_poly.type
_entity_poly.pdbx_seq_one_letter_code
_entity_poly.pdbx_strand_id
1 'polypeptide(L)'
;MSSKKMWGNGTPWDTENAFWTWMRGGLRRSLWMRHPVKLALLKEKRYRAPLGRVSKSGIAQLVWAIDCSVCAQCVKQSNAEVDHIKEAGSLKNVEDIQSFIERLAFVTSDDLRVVCKPCHKILTYASRYGVSFEEAKKRKDEIAKRKRKKK
;
A
#
# COMPACT_ATOMS: atom_id res chain seq x y z
N MET A 1 17.18 19.39 -27.03
CA MET A 1 17.75 18.03 -26.92
C MET A 1 16.65 17.03 -27.17
N SER A 2 16.82 16.13 -28.15
CA SER A 2 15.85 15.04 -28.35
C SER A 2 15.89 14.11 -27.15
N SER A 3 14.81 14.06 -26.38
CA SER A 3 14.72 13.13 -25.22
C SER A 3 14.77 11.70 -25.79
N LYS A 4 15.74 10.92 -25.32
CA LYS A 4 15.90 9.52 -25.71
C LYS A 4 14.62 8.75 -25.36
N LYS A 5 13.93 8.24 -26.34
CA LYS A 5 12.73 7.43 -26.15
C LYS A 5 13.11 6.08 -25.55
N MET A 6 12.52 5.73 -24.41
CA MET A 6 12.85 4.51 -23.64
C MET A 6 11.88 3.34 -23.89
N TRP A 7 10.95 3.47 -24.84
CA TRP A 7 9.96 2.45 -25.22
C TRP A 7 9.81 2.34 -26.73
N GLY A 8 9.27 1.23 -27.19
CA GLY A 8 9.13 0.88 -28.61
C GLY A 8 10.27 0.01 -29.12
N ASN A 9 10.41 -0.07 -30.43
CA ASN A 9 11.34 -0.98 -31.10
C ASN A 9 12.77 -0.91 -30.52
N GLY A 10 13.34 -2.05 -30.17
CA GLY A 10 14.69 -2.17 -29.63
C GLY A 10 14.83 -1.90 -28.13
N THR A 11 13.73 -1.71 -27.42
CA THR A 11 13.71 -1.57 -25.96
C THR A 11 12.90 -2.69 -25.29
N PRO A 12 13.14 -3.00 -23.99
CA PRO A 12 12.37 -4.01 -23.27
C PRO A 12 10.89 -3.64 -23.04
N TRP A 13 10.48 -2.40 -23.32
CA TRP A 13 9.12 -1.92 -23.08
C TRP A 13 8.44 -1.55 -24.39
N ASP A 14 7.35 -2.24 -24.74
CA ASP A 14 6.59 -1.99 -25.96
C ASP A 14 5.89 -0.64 -25.95
N THR A 15 5.48 -0.15 -24.77
CA THR A 15 4.72 1.08 -24.58
C THR A 15 5.30 1.97 -23.48
N GLU A 16 5.02 3.27 -23.60
CA GLU A 16 5.34 4.26 -22.56
C GLU A 16 4.76 3.88 -21.20
N ASN A 17 3.51 3.45 -21.17
CA ASN A 17 2.85 3.03 -19.92
C ASN A 17 3.53 1.82 -19.27
N ALA A 18 4.05 0.88 -20.07
CA ALA A 18 4.82 -0.26 -19.57
C ALA A 18 6.12 0.21 -18.88
N PHE A 19 6.84 1.14 -19.51
CA PHE A 19 8.05 1.74 -18.96
C PHE A 19 7.76 2.45 -17.62
N TRP A 20 6.79 3.36 -17.59
CA TRP A 20 6.45 4.10 -16.35
C TRP A 20 5.89 3.22 -15.25
N THR A 21 5.19 2.16 -15.59
CA THR A 21 4.71 1.16 -14.62
C THR A 21 5.88 0.42 -13.98
N TRP A 22 6.87 0.01 -14.78
CA TRP A 22 8.10 -0.62 -14.29
C TRP A 22 8.91 0.35 -13.41
N MET A 23 9.12 1.59 -13.86
CA MET A 23 9.83 2.63 -13.11
C MET A 23 9.19 2.89 -11.75
N ARG A 24 7.89 3.13 -11.72
CA ARG A 24 7.11 3.33 -10.49
C ARG A 24 7.22 2.14 -9.54
N GLY A 25 7.12 0.93 -10.06
CA GLY A 25 7.28 -0.30 -9.27
C GLY A 25 8.69 -0.44 -8.70
N GLY A 26 9.72 -0.09 -9.46
CA GLY A 26 11.11 -0.09 -9.04
C GLY A 26 11.37 0.90 -7.89
N LEU A 27 10.94 2.15 -8.06
CA LEU A 27 11.06 3.20 -7.04
C LEU A 27 10.34 2.83 -5.74
N ARG A 28 9.12 2.30 -5.84
CA ARG A 28 8.39 1.83 -4.64
C ARG A 28 9.11 0.69 -3.93
N ARG A 29 9.61 -0.29 -4.65
CA ARG A 29 10.35 -1.41 -4.03
C ARG A 29 11.65 -0.96 -3.38
N SER A 30 12.42 -0.10 -4.04
CA SER A 30 13.73 0.34 -3.53
C SER A 30 13.63 1.40 -2.44
N LEU A 31 12.78 2.41 -2.62
CA LEU A 31 12.66 3.54 -1.69
C LEU A 31 11.65 3.28 -0.58
N TRP A 32 10.45 2.78 -0.92
CA TRP A 32 9.36 2.69 0.04
C TRP A 32 9.44 1.44 0.94
N MET A 33 9.81 0.29 0.40
CA MET A 33 9.80 -0.96 1.19
C MET A 33 10.76 -0.91 2.37
N ARG A 34 11.88 -0.20 2.24
CA ARG A 34 12.92 -0.06 3.27
C ARG A 34 12.99 1.36 3.85
N HIS A 35 11.96 2.15 3.66
CA HIS A 35 11.97 3.55 4.10
C HIS A 35 12.13 3.64 5.63
N PRO A 36 13.14 4.37 6.16
CA PRO A 36 13.45 4.39 7.60
C PRO A 36 12.27 4.86 8.45
N VAL A 37 11.56 5.91 8.03
CA VAL A 37 10.39 6.45 8.76
C VAL A 37 9.26 5.42 8.83
N LYS A 38 8.99 4.72 7.73
CA LYS A 38 8.02 3.62 7.68
C LYS A 38 8.36 2.50 8.67
N LEU A 39 9.64 2.08 8.69
CA LEU A 39 10.09 1.00 9.57
C LEU A 39 10.07 1.42 11.04
N ALA A 40 10.44 2.68 11.32
CA ALA A 40 10.37 3.26 12.66
C ALA A 40 8.92 3.31 13.17
N LEU A 41 7.98 3.77 12.35
CA LEU A 41 6.56 3.81 12.67
C LEU A 41 6.00 2.40 12.99
N LEU A 42 6.33 1.41 12.18
CA LEU A 42 5.93 0.02 12.44
C LEU A 42 6.50 -0.50 13.76
N LYS A 43 7.77 -0.18 14.07
CA LYS A 43 8.41 -0.58 15.32
C LYS A 43 7.78 0.11 16.53
N GLU A 44 7.41 1.37 16.42
CA GLU A 44 6.76 2.16 17.46
C GLU A 44 5.35 1.64 17.77
N LYS A 45 4.55 1.37 16.73
CA LYS A 45 3.13 1.03 16.88
C LYS A 45 2.86 -0.45 17.23
N ARG A 46 3.85 -1.34 17.07
CA ARG A 46 3.65 -2.77 17.32
C ARG A 46 3.75 -3.14 18.78
N TYR A 47 3.00 -4.14 19.17
CA TYR A 47 3.03 -4.75 20.50
C TYR A 47 2.80 -6.26 20.40
N ARG A 48 2.96 -6.99 21.52
CA ARG A 48 2.76 -8.44 21.56
C ARG A 48 1.30 -8.76 21.90
N ALA A 49 0.64 -9.54 21.05
CA ALA A 49 -0.75 -9.96 21.26
C ALA A 49 -0.94 -11.46 20.96
N PRO A 50 -1.91 -12.13 21.60
CA PRO A 50 -2.17 -13.56 21.44
C PRO A 50 -2.92 -13.88 20.14
N LEU A 51 -2.36 -13.50 19.00
CA LEU A 51 -2.91 -13.71 17.65
C LEU A 51 -2.19 -14.84 16.88
N GLY A 52 -1.28 -15.54 17.52
CA GLY A 52 -0.53 -16.65 16.94
C GLY A 52 -1.32 -17.94 16.86
N ARG A 53 -0.61 -19.05 16.61
CA ARG A 53 -1.20 -20.39 16.64
C ARG A 53 -1.63 -20.73 18.06
N VAL A 54 -2.74 -21.41 18.17
CA VAL A 54 -3.21 -21.95 19.48
C VAL A 54 -2.53 -23.29 19.70
N SER A 55 -1.91 -23.43 20.89
CA SER A 55 -1.28 -24.70 21.32
C SER A 55 -2.33 -25.76 21.64
N LYS A 56 -1.90 -27.02 21.80
CA LYS A 56 -2.78 -28.11 22.26
C LYS A 56 -3.42 -27.83 23.63
N SER A 57 -2.77 -27.01 24.47
CA SER A 57 -3.27 -26.57 25.78
C SER A 57 -4.22 -25.35 25.70
N GLY A 58 -4.61 -24.91 24.51
CA GLY A 58 -5.54 -23.77 24.31
C GLY A 58 -4.87 -22.38 24.43
N ILE A 59 -3.54 -22.31 24.57
CA ILE A 59 -2.82 -21.04 24.73
C ILE A 59 -2.42 -20.52 23.35
N ALA A 60 -2.85 -19.28 23.05
CA ALA A 60 -2.45 -18.61 21.82
C ALA A 60 -1.03 -18.04 21.91
N GLN A 61 -0.24 -18.26 20.87
CA GLN A 61 1.12 -17.74 20.75
C GLN A 61 1.11 -16.22 20.63
N LEU A 62 1.96 -15.54 21.39
CA LEU A 62 2.17 -14.10 21.25
C LEU A 62 2.93 -13.80 19.95
N VAL A 63 2.38 -12.92 19.15
CA VAL A 63 2.98 -12.42 17.89
C VAL A 63 3.00 -10.90 17.87
N TRP A 64 3.80 -10.31 17.00
CA TRP A 64 3.73 -8.87 16.77
C TRP A 64 2.40 -8.49 16.12
N ALA A 65 1.71 -7.58 16.76
CA ALA A 65 0.40 -7.06 16.37
C ALA A 65 0.41 -5.53 16.30
N ILE A 66 -0.55 -4.98 15.58
CA ILE A 66 -0.74 -3.54 15.37
C ILE A 66 -2.24 -3.28 15.27
N ASP A 67 -2.69 -2.14 15.81
CA ASP A 67 -4.05 -1.67 15.63
C ASP A 67 -4.18 -0.88 14.31
N CYS A 68 -5.21 -1.19 13.55
CA CYS A 68 -5.54 -0.48 12.33
C CYS A 68 -6.08 0.92 12.66
N SER A 69 -5.49 1.97 12.12
CA SER A 69 -5.94 3.36 12.35
C SER A 69 -7.30 3.70 11.73
N VAL A 70 -7.86 2.81 10.90
CA VAL A 70 -9.16 3.03 10.24
C VAL A 70 -10.28 2.25 10.93
N CYS A 71 -10.10 0.96 11.21
CA CYS A 71 -11.15 0.12 11.79
C CYS A 71 -10.88 -0.26 13.26
N ALA A 72 -9.80 0.22 13.84
CA ALA A 72 -9.35 -0.05 15.20
C ALA A 72 -9.15 -1.55 15.54
N GLN A 73 -9.19 -2.45 14.56
CA GLN A 73 -8.96 -3.87 14.79
C GLN A 73 -7.48 -4.16 15.00
N CYS A 74 -7.20 -4.95 16.03
CA CYS A 74 -5.89 -5.53 16.25
C CYS A 74 -5.62 -6.62 15.22
N VAL A 75 -4.55 -6.49 14.45
CA VAL A 75 -4.14 -7.46 13.43
C VAL A 75 -2.68 -7.85 13.59
N LYS A 76 -2.31 -9.03 13.12
CA LYS A 76 -0.89 -9.40 13.02
C LYS A 76 -0.14 -8.35 12.20
N GLN A 77 1.09 -7.99 12.61
CA GLN A 77 1.92 -7.04 11.85
C GLN A 77 2.08 -7.44 10.39
N SER A 78 2.12 -8.73 10.06
CA SER A 78 2.17 -9.24 8.68
C SER A 78 0.92 -8.92 7.84
N ASN A 79 -0.19 -8.58 8.50
CA ASN A 79 -1.47 -8.18 7.88
C ASN A 79 -1.72 -6.67 7.96
N ALA A 80 -0.73 -5.90 8.44
CA ALA A 80 -0.74 -4.45 8.45
C ALA A 80 0.14 -3.90 7.33
N GLU A 81 -0.17 -2.71 6.87
CA GLU A 81 0.58 -1.94 5.88
C GLU A 81 0.69 -0.50 6.34
N VAL A 82 1.81 0.15 6.01
CA VAL A 82 1.94 1.60 6.20
C VAL A 82 1.53 2.26 4.90
N ASP A 83 0.59 3.16 5.01
CA ASP A 83 -0.02 3.89 3.91
C ASP A 83 0.29 5.39 4.03
N HIS A 84 0.43 6.07 2.90
CA HIS A 84 0.53 7.52 2.85
C HIS A 84 -0.87 8.13 3.03
N ILE A 85 -1.00 9.11 3.92
CA ILE A 85 -2.26 9.86 4.08
C ILE A 85 -2.58 10.61 2.79
N LYS A 86 -1.56 11.26 2.20
CA LYS A 86 -1.63 11.78 0.83
C LYS A 86 -0.88 10.82 -0.10
N GLU A 87 -1.57 10.25 -1.06
CA GLU A 87 -0.95 9.30 -1.99
C GLU A 87 0.23 9.91 -2.76
N ALA A 88 1.25 9.08 -3.03
CA ALA A 88 2.39 9.48 -3.85
C ALA A 88 2.00 9.84 -5.29
N GLY A 89 0.78 9.51 -5.70
CA GLY A 89 0.25 9.85 -7.01
C GLY A 89 0.76 8.94 -8.13
N SER A 90 0.63 9.45 -9.35
CA SER A 90 1.06 8.75 -10.56
C SER A 90 2.46 9.18 -10.98
N LEU A 91 3.14 8.28 -11.70
CA LEU A 91 4.37 8.55 -12.43
C LEU A 91 4.12 8.11 -13.86
N LYS A 92 3.89 9.06 -14.77
CA LYS A 92 3.49 8.80 -16.15
C LYS A 92 4.44 9.42 -17.18
N ASN A 93 5.24 10.40 -16.77
CA ASN A 93 6.18 11.12 -17.61
C ASN A 93 7.38 11.61 -16.77
N VAL A 94 8.35 12.25 -17.39
CA VAL A 94 9.56 12.76 -16.73
C VAL A 94 9.24 13.88 -15.74
N GLU A 95 8.28 14.73 -16.08
CA GLU A 95 7.86 15.86 -15.27
C GLU A 95 7.26 15.44 -13.92
N ASP A 96 6.70 14.23 -13.86
CA ASP A 96 6.14 13.66 -12.61
C ASP A 96 7.20 13.18 -11.63
N ILE A 97 8.46 12.97 -12.06
CA ILE A 97 9.49 12.26 -11.26
C ILE A 97 9.74 12.97 -9.94
N GLN A 98 10.02 14.28 -9.96
CA GLN A 98 10.33 15.03 -8.75
C GLN A 98 9.18 14.94 -7.75
N SER A 99 7.97 15.32 -8.16
CA SER A 99 6.79 15.34 -7.30
C SER A 99 6.39 13.95 -6.79
N PHE A 100 6.63 12.92 -7.60
CA PHE A 100 6.41 11.53 -7.18
C PHE A 100 7.39 11.09 -6.09
N ILE A 101 8.69 11.41 -6.26
CA ILE A 101 9.73 11.05 -5.28
C ILE A 101 9.51 11.82 -3.97
N GLU A 102 9.19 13.11 -4.03
CA GLU A 102 8.88 13.91 -2.85
C GLU A 102 7.72 13.31 -2.05
N ARG A 103 6.60 13.00 -2.71
CA ARG A 103 5.44 12.38 -2.05
C ARG A 103 5.68 10.94 -1.58
N LEU A 104 6.58 10.22 -2.24
CA LEU A 104 6.90 8.83 -1.86
C LEU A 104 7.86 8.76 -0.69
N ALA A 105 8.88 9.63 -0.67
CA ALA A 105 10.05 9.46 0.18
C ALA A 105 10.32 10.62 1.15
N PHE A 106 9.83 11.84 0.87
CA PHE A 106 10.04 12.99 1.76
C PHE A 106 8.88 13.10 2.75
N VAL A 107 8.78 12.09 3.61
CA VAL A 107 7.66 11.91 4.54
C VAL A 107 8.16 11.81 5.98
N THR A 108 7.32 12.28 6.90
CA THR A 108 7.44 12.11 8.35
C THR A 108 6.44 11.07 8.84
N SER A 109 6.48 10.73 10.13
CA SER A 109 5.47 9.86 10.75
C SER A 109 4.04 10.40 10.61
N ASP A 110 3.88 11.73 10.57
CA ASP A 110 2.58 12.40 10.50
C ASP A 110 1.94 12.31 9.11
N ASP A 111 2.74 12.03 8.08
CA ASP A 111 2.28 11.80 6.71
C ASP A 111 1.81 10.35 6.48
N LEU A 112 1.99 9.50 7.48
CA LEU A 112 1.80 8.05 7.38
C LEU A 112 0.74 7.56 8.38
N ARG A 113 0.11 6.46 8.02
CA ARG A 113 -0.80 5.71 8.90
C ARG A 113 -0.56 4.22 8.76
N VAL A 114 -0.82 3.47 9.84
CA VAL A 114 -0.79 2.01 9.79
C VAL A 114 -2.21 1.50 9.63
N VAL A 115 -2.45 0.67 8.64
CA VAL A 115 -3.78 0.13 8.30
C VAL A 115 -3.71 -1.37 8.06
N CYS A 116 -4.80 -2.08 8.33
CA CYS A 116 -4.89 -3.49 7.93
C CYS A 116 -5.03 -3.61 6.41
N LYS A 117 -4.59 -4.74 5.84
CA LYS A 117 -4.69 -5.00 4.38
C LYS A 117 -6.09 -4.82 3.80
N PRO A 118 -7.20 -5.23 4.48
CA PRO A 118 -8.55 -4.94 3.99
C PRO A 118 -8.83 -3.44 3.89
N CYS A 119 -8.54 -2.66 4.94
CA CYS A 119 -8.74 -1.20 4.92
C CYS A 119 -7.86 -0.52 3.87
N HIS A 120 -6.60 -0.90 3.73
CA HIS A 120 -5.71 -0.38 2.69
C HIS A 120 -6.27 -0.59 1.27
N LYS A 121 -6.84 -1.77 1.00
CA LYS A 121 -7.51 -2.04 -0.29
C LYS A 121 -8.73 -1.16 -0.52
N ILE A 122 -9.48 -0.81 0.52
CA ILE A 122 -10.64 0.08 0.42
C ILE A 122 -10.17 1.52 0.19
N LEU A 123 -9.18 1.99 0.93
CA LEU A 123 -8.57 3.32 0.77
C LEU A 123 -8.03 3.53 -0.65
N THR A 124 -7.26 2.56 -1.16
CA THR A 124 -6.74 2.59 -2.53
C THR A 124 -7.86 2.63 -3.58
N TYR A 125 -8.97 1.93 -3.34
CA TYR A 125 -10.13 1.99 -4.22
C TYR A 125 -10.80 3.36 -4.14
N ALA A 126 -11.03 3.87 -2.93
CA ALA A 126 -11.65 5.17 -2.68
C ALA A 126 -10.89 6.30 -3.39
N SER A 127 -9.58 6.34 -3.23
CA SER A 127 -8.72 7.32 -3.89
C SER A 127 -8.75 7.20 -5.42
N ARG A 128 -8.65 5.98 -5.95
CA ARG A 128 -8.67 5.74 -7.41
C ARG A 128 -9.97 6.20 -8.08
N TYR A 129 -11.09 6.08 -7.40
CA TYR A 129 -12.42 6.39 -7.97
C TYR A 129 -13.02 7.69 -7.42
N GLY A 130 -12.31 8.44 -6.57
CA GLY A 130 -12.77 9.70 -6.00
C GLY A 130 -14.04 9.56 -5.16
N VAL A 131 -14.20 8.44 -4.43
CA VAL A 131 -15.37 8.16 -3.60
C VAL A 131 -15.01 8.08 -2.11
N SER A 132 -15.99 8.18 -1.21
CA SER A 132 -15.76 8.01 0.21
C SER A 132 -15.33 6.58 0.57
N PHE A 133 -14.77 6.41 1.78
CA PHE A 133 -14.37 5.08 2.27
C PHE A 133 -15.57 4.14 2.37
N GLU A 134 -16.70 4.64 2.86
CA GLU A 134 -17.95 3.87 3.02
C GLU A 134 -18.49 3.41 1.68
N GLU A 135 -18.52 4.31 0.69
CA GLU A 135 -18.95 3.97 -0.67
C GLU A 135 -18.00 2.95 -1.32
N ALA A 136 -16.69 3.14 -1.17
CA ALA A 136 -15.68 2.20 -1.65
C ALA A 136 -15.85 0.82 -1.02
N LYS A 137 -16.11 0.76 0.28
CA LYS A 137 -16.38 -0.50 1.02
C LYS A 137 -17.60 -1.21 0.47
N LYS A 138 -18.71 -0.50 0.33
CA LYS A 138 -19.97 -1.04 -0.24
C LYS A 138 -19.75 -1.63 -1.64
N ARG A 139 -19.10 -0.87 -2.54
CA ARG A 139 -18.82 -1.35 -3.90
C ARG A 139 -17.94 -2.60 -3.92
N LYS A 140 -16.91 -2.67 -3.06
CA LYS A 140 -16.06 -3.85 -2.96
C LYS A 140 -16.79 -5.07 -2.41
N ASP A 141 -17.66 -4.89 -1.44
CA ASP A 141 -18.50 -5.98 -0.90
C ASP A 141 -19.47 -6.54 -1.95
N GLU A 142 -20.06 -5.67 -2.76
CA GLU A 142 -20.90 -6.06 -3.90
C GLU A 142 -20.12 -6.86 -4.95
N ILE A 143 -18.91 -6.40 -5.31
CA ILE A 143 -18.02 -7.12 -6.24
C ILE A 143 -17.66 -8.50 -5.68
N ALA A 144 -17.35 -8.60 -4.39
CA ALA A 144 -17.03 -9.87 -3.75
C ALA A 144 -18.22 -10.83 -3.74
N LYS A 145 -19.43 -10.34 -3.46
CA LYS A 145 -20.70 -11.13 -3.53
C LYS A 145 -20.97 -11.66 -4.94
N ARG A 146 -20.78 -10.83 -5.98
CA ARG A 146 -20.94 -11.24 -7.39
C ARG A 146 -19.95 -12.34 -7.79
N LYS A 147 -18.68 -12.23 -7.35
CA LYS A 147 -17.67 -13.26 -7.63
C LYS A 147 -17.95 -14.60 -6.94
N ARG A 148 -18.53 -14.59 -5.73
CA ARG A 148 -18.92 -15.82 -5.03
C ARG A 148 -20.09 -16.54 -5.70
N LYS A 149 -21.02 -15.79 -6.32
CA LYS A 149 -22.16 -16.37 -7.05
C LYS A 149 -21.79 -16.98 -8.41
N LYS A 150 -20.59 -16.66 -8.94
CA LYS A 150 -20.11 -17.18 -10.24
C LYS A 150 -19.18 -18.41 -10.12
N LYS A 151 -18.87 -18.83 -8.88
CA LYS A 151 -18.15 -20.08 -8.57
C LYS A 151 -19.13 -21.15 -8.08
#